data_fef428e8583976ea60c2f971113c3540
#
_entry.id   fef428e8583976ea60c2f971113c3540
#
_cell.length_a   1.000
_cell.length_b   1.000
_cell.length_c   1.000
_cell.angle_alpha   90.00
_cell.angle_beta   90.00
_cell.angle_gamma   90.00
#
_symmetry.space_group_name_H-M   'P 1'
#
loop_
_entity.id
_entity.type
_entity.pdbx_description
1 polymer ?
#
loop_
_entity_poly.entity_id
_entity_poly.type
_entity_poly.pdbx_seq_one_letter_code
_entity_poly.pdbx_strand_id
1 'polypeptide(L)'
;LLLAQPSWLPALKSVRFLVADELHALAENKRGSLLMVTAERLDALVAAPLVRIGLSATVAPLATMADFLVGPGRSCRVAEVTAKKRTEVSVFSPLRRDAYPPAGYTAARVLRELGALLPRYRTTLIFTNTRSGAESIGLRLKQALPDLAAQIEVHHASLDRAVRLDVEDRLRRGELRAVVCSTSLEMGIDIGAIDLVVMISAPKG
;
A
#
# COMPACT_ATOMS: atom_id res chain seq x y z
N LEU A 1 12.62 18.71 -12.39
CA LEU A 1 13.37 18.44 -13.63
C LEU A 1 12.69 19.06 -14.85
N LEU A 2 11.39 18.80 -15.12
CA LEU A 2 10.69 19.33 -16.29
C LEU A 2 10.68 20.87 -16.34
N LEU A 3 10.44 21.55 -15.22
CA LEU A 3 10.44 23.01 -15.13
C LEU A 3 11.82 23.65 -15.37
N ALA A 4 12.89 22.87 -15.32
CA ALA A 4 14.24 23.34 -15.59
C ALA A 4 14.67 23.11 -17.05
N GLN A 5 13.84 22.50 -17.89
CA GLN A 5 14.15 22.21 -19.29
C GLN A 5 13.37 23.14 -20.23
N PRO A 6 14.04 24.03 -20.98
CA PRO A 6 13.38 25.00 -21.86
C PRO A 6 12.44 24.37 -22.89
N SER A 7 12.76 23.15 -23.36
CA SER A 7 11.95 22.42 -24.34
C SER A 7 10.53 22.03 -23.84
N TRP A 8 10.35 21.90 -22.53
CA TRP A 8 9.05 21.55 -21.93
C TRP A 8 8.20 22.77 -21.55
N LEU A 9 8.80 23.97 -21.48
CA LEU A 9 8.10 25.17 -21.04
C LEU A 9 6.83 25.50 -21.86
N PRO A 10 6.80 25.35 -23.21
CA PRO A 10 5.58 25.62 -23.96
C PRO A 10 4.44 24.66 -23.59
N ALA A 11 4.74 23.37 -23.42
CA ALA A 11 3.75 22.37 -23.01
C ALA A 11 3.28 22.61 -21.57
N LEU A 12 4.18 22.99 -20.66
CA LEU A 12 3.84 23.29 -19.27
C LEU A 12 2.95 24.50 -19.11
N LYS A 13 3.05 25.51 -19.98
CA LYS A 13 2.16 26.71 -19.97
C LYS A 13 0.68 26.35 -20.21
N SER A 14 0.38 25.25 -20.86
CA SER A 14 -0.97 24.80 -21.16
C SER A 14 -1.58 23.90 -20.09
N VAL A 15 -0.83 23.56 -19.03
CA VAL A 15 -1.31 22.71 -17.93
C VAL A 15 -2.42 23.43 -17.18
N ARG A 16 -3.53 22.73 -16.93
CA ARG A 16 -4.70 23.25 -16.21
C ARG A 16 -4.96 22.49 -14.92
N PHE A 17 -4.53 21.26 -14.83
CA PHE A 17 -4.78 20.39 -13.68
C PHE A 17 -3.49 19.77 -13.17
N LEU A 18 -3.31 19.80 -11.86
CA LEU A 18 -2.28 19.04 -11.14
C LEU A 18 -2.99 18.05 -10.21
N VAL A 19 -2.82 16.78 -10.46
CA VAL A 19 -3.37 15.71 -9.61
C VAL A 19 -2.24 15.14 -8.75
N ALA A 20 -2.39 15.23 -7.44
CA ALA A 20 -1.48 14.63 -6.46
C ALA A 20 -2.18 13.45 -5.80
N ASP A 21 -1.76 12.23 -6.15
CA ASP A 21 -2.26 11.00 -5.53
C ASP A 21 -1.45 10.66 -4.29
N GLU A 22 -2.05 9.88 -3.37
CA GLU A 22 -1.48 9.50 -2.07
C GLU A 22 -0.96 10.72 -1.28
N LEU A 23 -1.75 11.78 -1.25
CA LEU A 23 -1.35 13.08 -0.68
C LEU A 23 -0.85 12.97 0.77
N HIS A 24 -1.43 12.04 1.57
CA HIS A 24 -1.02 11.77 2.93
C HIS A 24 0.45 11.29 3.01
N ALA A 25 0.87 10.42 2.12
CA ALA A 25 2.25 9.94 2.08
C ALA A 25 3.24 11.03 1.64
N LEU A 26 2.77 12.03 0.86
CA LEU A 26 3.57 13.17 0.46
C LEU A 26 3.71 14.21 1.58
N ALA A 27 2.66 14.45 2.35
CA ALA A 27 2.64 15.48 3.38
C ALA A 27 3.66 15.27 4.51
N GLU A 28 4.00 14.00 4.77
CA GLU A 28 4.91 13.62 5.87
C GLU A 28 6.40 13.70 5.52
N ASN A 29 6.75 14.05 4.27
CA ASN A 29 8.14 13.97 3.85
C ASN A 29 8.63 15.17 3.01
N LYS A 30 9.95 15.31 2.93
CA LYS A 30 10.62 16.38 2.17
C LYS A 30 10.30 16.37 0.67
N ARG A 31 9.96 15.21 0.10
CA ARG A 31 9.60 15.08 -1.33
C ARG A 31 8.28 15.79 -1.61
N GLY A 32 7.32 15.64 -0.70
CA GLY A 32 6.04 16.33 -0.80
C GLY A 32 6.19 17.83 -0.68
N SER A 33 6.99 18.33 0.26
CA SER A 33 7.28 19.77 0.36
C SER A 33 7.91 20.31 -0.93
N LEU A 34 8.87 19.59 -1.51
CA LEU A 34 9.48 19.94 -2.79
C LEU A 34 8.47 19.92 -3.94
N LEU A 35 7.54 18.95 -3.94
CA LEU A 35 6.47 18.87 -4.94
C LEU A 35 5.56 20.09 -4.85
N MET A 36 5.15 20.51 -3.64
CA MET A 36 4.26 21.65 -3.47
C MET A 36 4.96 22.98 -3.86
N VAL A 37 6.23 23.17 -3.53
CA VAL A 37 7.02 24.32 -4.03
C VAL A 37 7.12 24.28 -5.56
N THR A 38 7.24 23.10 -6.14
CA THR A 38 7.27 22.94 -7.60
C THR A 38 5.91 23.26 -8.22
N ALA A 39 4.81 22.91 -7.53
CA ALA A 39 3.45 23.25 -7.93
C ALA A 39 3.20 24.77 -7.91
N GLU A 40 3.72 25.52 -6.93
CA GLU A 40 3.67 26.98 -6.91
C GLU A 40 4.42 27.59 -8.12
N ARG A 41 5.58 27.03 -8.45
CA ARG A 41 6.34 27.47 -9.63
C ARG A 41 5.61 27.17 -10.93
N LEU A 42 4.90 26.04 -11.00
CA LEU A 42 4.07 25.70 -12.15
C LEU A 42 2.89 26.67 -12.26
N ASP A 43 2.22 26.96 -11.15
CA ASP A 43 1.09 27.89 -11.08
C ASP A 43 1.46 29.28 -11.58
N ALA A 44 2.69 29.75 -11.25
CA ALA A 44 3.23 31.01 -11.76
C ALA A 44 3.60 30.96 -13.26
N LEU A 45 3.74 29.79 -13.87
CA LEU A 45 4.14 29.61 -15.27
C LEU A 45 2.95 29.46 -16.20
N VAL A 46 1.84 28.84 -15.73
CA VAL A 46 0.68 28.52 -16.56
C VAL A 46 -0.11 29.76 -16.95
N ALA A 47 -0.78 29.71 -18.10
CA ALA A 47 -1.54 30.83 -18.64
C ALA A 47 -2.90 31.05 -17.92
N ALA A 48 -3.41 30.04 -17.23
CA ALA A 48 -4.66 30.10 -16.46
C ALA A 48 -4.44 29.48 -15.08
N PRO A 49 -5.22 29.86 -14.05
CA PRO A 49 -5.05 29.32 -12.69
C PRO A 49 -5.03 27.80 -12.67
N LEU A 50 -4.03 27.22 -12.02
CA LEU A 50 -3.84 25.79 -11.89
C LEU A 50 -4.86 25.19 -10.91
N VAL A 51 -5.68 24.26 -11.38
CA VAL A 51 -6.56 23.51 -10.50
C VAL A 51 -5.77 22.36 -9.87
N ARG A 52 -5.67 22.36 -8.55
CA ARG A 52 -4.98 21.30 -7.79
C ARG A 52 -5.99 20.32 -7.23
N ILE A 53 -5.77 19.05 -7.47
CA ILE A 53 -6.62 17.93 -7.03
C ILE A 53 -5.75 17.01 -6.20
N GLY A 54 -6.12 16.78 -4.93
CA GLY A 54 -5.46 15.83 -4.04
C GLY A 54 -6.34 14.62 -3.82
N LEU A 55 -5.78 13.44 -4.00
CA LEU A 55 -6.40 12.18 -3.62
C LEU A 55 -5.67 11.63 -2.40
N SER A 56 -6.42 11.18 -1.41
CA SER A 56 -5.83 10.71 -0.16
C SER A 56 -6.70 9.62 0.47
N ALA A 57 -6.06 8.66 1.13
CA ALA A 57 -6.73 7.81 2.09
C ALA A 57 -7.24 8.64 3.29
N THR A 58 -7.87 7.99 4.26
CA THR A 58 -8.37 8.63 5.47
C THR A 58 -7.25 9.35 6.22
N VAL A 59 -7.37 10.66 6.36
CA VAL A 59 -6.38 11.54 7.02
C VAL A 59 -7.10 12.50 7.96
N ALA A 60 -6.49 12.77 9.09
CA ALA A 60 -6.95 13.80 10.02
C ALA A 60 -5.76 14.66 10.50
N PRO A 61 -5.89 15.99 10.55
CA PRO A 61 -7.04 16.80 10.15
C PRO A 61 -7.06 17.13 8.65
N LEU A 62 -8.23 17.07 8.01
CA LEU A 62 -8.41 17.35 6.58
C LEU A 62 -7.99 18.80 6.18
N ALA A 63 -8.17 19.76 7.09
CA ALA A 63 -7.77 21.15 6.85
C ALA A 63 -6.26 21.26 6.58
N THR A 64 -5.42 20.54 7.34
CA THR A 64 -3.96 20.53 7.14
C THR A 64 -3.59 19.96 5.77
N MET A 65 -4.30 18.94 5.31
CA MET A 65 -4.07 18.38 3.98
C MET A 65 -4.51 19.34 2.86
N ALA A 66 -5.60 20.06 3.07
CA ALA A 66 -6.04 21.09 2.15
C ALA A 66 -4.99 22.22 2.06
N ASP A 67 -4.52 22.74 3.20
CA ASP A 67 -3.47 23.75 3.26
C ASP A 67 -2.15 23.26 2.64
N PHE A 68 -1.80 22.01 2.82
CA PHE A 68 -0.62 21.42 2.18
C PHE A 68 -0.76 21.41 0.65
N LEU A 69 -1.93 21.07 0.12
CA LEU A 69 -2.17 20.98 -1.33
C LEU A 69 -2.20 22.34 -2.01
N VAL A 70 -2.96 23.30 -1.46
CA VAL A 70 -3.24 24.57 -2.12
C VAL A 70 -2.47 25.75 -1.55
N GLY A 71 -1.85 25.59 -0.40
CA GLY A 71 -1.19 26.66 0.35
C GLY A 71 -2.10 27.26 1.42
N PRO A 72 -1.51 27.73 2.54
CA PRO A 72 -2.27 28.30 3.65
C PRO A 72 -3.09 29.51 3.21
N GLY A 73 -4.32 29.59 3.72
CA GLY A 73 -5.24 30.69 3.44
C GLY A 73 -5.92 30.66 2.07
N ARG A 74 -5.67 29.64 1.24
CA ARG A 74 -6.41 29.44 -0.01
C ARG A 74 -7.62 28.52 0.20
N SER A 75 -8.69 28.76 -0.53
CA SER A 75 -9.89 27.91 -0.46
C SER A 75 -9.65 26.56 -1.12
N CYS A 76 -10.03 25.49 -0.43
CA CYS A 76 -10.04 24.14 -0.95
C CYS A 76 -11.41 23.49 -0.70
N ARG A 77 -11.98 22.83 -1.72
CA ARG A 77 -13.18 22.03 -1.53
C ARG A 77 -12.76 20.63 -1.13
N VAL A 78 -13.28 20.15 0.01
CA VAL A 78 -13.03 18.78 0.49
C VAL A 78 -14.26 17.95 0.20
N ALA A 79 -14.06 16.82 -0.49
CA ALA A 79 -15.06 15.77 -0.66
C ALA A 79 -14.64 14.56 0.17
N GLU A 80 -15.39 14.27 1.21
CA GLU A 80 -15.16 13.10 2.06
C GLU A 80 -16.19 12.02 1.73
N VAL A 81 -15.72 10.85 1.31
CA VAL A 81 -16.56 9.69 1.07
C VAL A 81 -16.37 8.70 2.22
N THR A 82 -17.31 8.71 3.15
CA THR A 82 -17.31 7.78 4.28
C THR A 82 -18.01 6.47 3.89
N ALA A 83 -17.35 5.62 3.12
CA ALA A 83 -17.81 4.25 2.92
C ALA A 83 -17.54 3.45 4.21
N LYS A 84 -18.57 3.21 5.02
CA LYS A 84 -18.47 2.35 6.21
C LYS A 84 -18.32 0.89 5.77
N LYS A 85 -17.08 0.49 5.45
CA LYS A 85 -16.78 -0.93 5.29
C LYS A 85 -16.69 -1.56 6.69
N ARG A 86 -17.53 -2.56 6.96
CA ARG A 86 -17.41 -3.32 8.21
C ARG A 86 -16.09 -4.08 8.20
N THR A 87 -15.19 -3.73 9.11
CA THR A 87 -13.91 -4.40 9.29
C THR A 87 -13.92 -5.08 10.65
N GLU A 88 -13.66 -6.38 10.66
CA GLU A 88 -13.47 -7.15 11.90
C GLU A 88 -11.98 -7.30 12.14
N VAL A 89 -11.50 -6.89 13.31
CA VAL A 89 -10.10 -6.99 13.68
C VAL A 89 -9.97 -7.98 14.83
N SER A 90 -9.11 -8.99 14.64
CA SER A 90 -8.76 -9.96 15.67
C SER A 90 -7.25 -9.96 15.90
N VAL A 91 -6.85 -9.90 17.15
CA VAL A 91 -5.44 -9.98 17.55
C VAL A 91 -5.18 -11.38 18.11
N PHE A 92 -4.21 -12.06 17.51
CA PHE A 92 -3.79 -13.39 17.92
C PHE A 92 -2.36 -13.36 18.44
N SER A 93 -2.14 -13.86 19.64
CA SER A 93 -0.80 -14.09 20.19
C SER A 93 -0.37 -15.54 19.98
N PRO A 94 0.75 -15.83 19.30
CA PRO A 94 1.28 -17.19 19.20
C PRO A 94 1.84 -17.66 20.55
N LEU A 95 2.13 -16.77 21.47
CA LEU A 95 2.54 -17.09 22.83
C LEU A 95 1.31 -17.43 23.68
N ARG A 96 1.33 -18.56 24.36
CA ARG A 96 0.29 -18.90 25.33
C ARG A 96 0.69 -18.34 26.70
N ARG A 97 1.08 -19.24 27.63
CA ARG A 97 1.47 -18.90 28.98
C ARG A 97 2.99 -18.78 29.16
N ASP A 98 3.76 -19.42 28.27
CA ASP A 98 5.21 -19.39 28.32
C ASP A 98 5.75 -18.17 27.59
N ALA A 99 6.46 -17.32 28.32
CA ALA A 99 7.13 -16.16 27.76
C ALA A 99 8.31 -16.53 26.84
N TYR A 100 8.87 -17.73 27.02
CA TYR A 100 10.03 -18.22 26.28
C TYR A 100 9.79 -19.61 25.68
N PRO A 101 8.99 -19.71 24.62
CA PRO A 101 8.77 -20.99 23.97
C PRO A 101 10.05 -21.48 23.27
N PRO A 102 10.16 -22.79 23.01
CA PRO A 102 11.27 -23.35 22.23
C PRO A 102 11.45 -22.64 20.87
N ALA A 103 12.67 -22.62 20.36
CA ALA A 103 12.98 -22.04 19.06
C ALA A 103 12.08 -22.61 17.96
N GLY A 104 11.50 -21.74 17.14
CA GLY A 104 10.58 -22.12 16.07
C GLY A 104 9.11 -22.36 16.47
N TYR A 105 8.79 -22.42 17.75
CA TYR A 105 7.42 -22.63 18.24
C TYR A 105 6.43 -21.57 17.69
N THR A 106 6.81 -20.29 17.77
CA THR A 106 5.99 -19.18 17.29
C THR A 106 5.71 -19.32 15.79
N ALA A 107 6.73 -19.64 15.00
CA ALA A 107 6.59 -19.83 13.56
C ALA A 107 5.67 -21.01 13.22
N ALA A 108 5.86 -22.15 13.90
CA ALA A 108 5.02 -23.33 13.69
C ALA A 108 3.56 -23.07 14.02
N ARG A 109 3.30 -22.30 15.08
CA ARG A 109 1.95 -21.93 15.48
C ARG A 109 1.30 -20.96 14.50
N VAL A 110 2.01 -19.92 14.06
CA VAL A 110 1.53 -18.99 13.03
C VAL A 110 1.17 -19.75 11.75
N LEU A 111 2.01 -20.68 11.31
CA LEU A 111 1.74 -21.48 10.12
C LEU A 111 0.50 -22.39 10.28
N ARG A 112 0.29 -22.96 11.46
CA ARG A 112 -0.92 -23.76 11.75
C ARG A 112 -2.18 -22.92 11.67
N GLU A 113 -2.17 -21.71 12.26
CA GLU A 113 -3.33 -20.80 12.21
C GLU A 113 -3.60 -20.34 10.76
N LEU A 114 -2.55 -19.97 10.01
CA LEU A 114 -2.67 -19.63 8.60
C LEU A 114 -3.23 -20.79 7.77
N GLY A 115 -2.73 -22.02 8.01
CA GLY A 115 -3.21 -23.22 7.35
C GLY A 115 -4.71 -23.49 7.59
N ALA A 116 -5.22 -23.13 8.77
CA ALA A 116 -6.65 -23.22 9.09
C ALA A 116 -7.48 -22.08 8.48
N LEU A 117 -6.89 -20.91 8.28
CA LEU A 117 -7.59 -19.74 7.76
C LEU A 117 -7.68 -19.73 6.23
N LEU A 118 -6.58 -20.05 5.53
CA LEU A 118 -6.50 -19.90 4.08
C LEU A 118 -7.61 -20.63 3.30
N PRO A 119 -8.02 -21.85 3.64
CA PRO A 119 -9.12 -22.53 2.95
C PRO A 119 -10.47 -21.85 3.10
N ARG A 120 -10.66 -21.01 4.13
CA ARG A 120 -11.93 -20.35 4.47
C ARG A 120 -12.18 -19.06 3.72
N TYR A 121 -11.12 -18.45 3.15
CA TYR A 121 -11.18 -17.17 2.46
C TYR A 121 -10.74 -17.34 1.01
N ARG A 122 -11.29 -16.56 0.10
CA ARG A 122 -10.99 -16.64 -1.33
C ARG A 122 -9.63 -16.03 -1.65
N THR A 123 -9.34 -14.88 -1.02
CA THR A 123 -8.09 -14.16 -1.24
C THR A 123 -7.58 -13.59 0.07
N THR A 124 -6.35 -13.95 0.42
CA THR A 124 -5.68 -13.52 1.65
C THR A 124 -4.38 -12.81 1.34
N LEU A 125 -4.18 -11.62 1.91
CA LEU A 125 -2.86 -10.97 1.96
C LEU A 125 -2.20 -11.22 3.31
N ILE A 126 -0.94 -11.64 3.30
CA ILE A 126 -0.15 -11.90 4.51
C ILE A 126 1.06 -10.97 4.50
N PHE A 127 1.01 -9.93 5.34
CA PHE A 127 2.10 -8.98 5.47
C PHE A 127 3.15 -9.44 6.47
N THR A 128 4.42 -9.26 6.12
CA THR A 128 5.58 -9.49 6.96
C THR A 128 6.51 -8.29 6.94
N ASN A 129 7.29 -8.08 7.99
CA ASN A 129 8.21 -6.94 8.07
C ASN A 129 9.50 -7.10 7.24
N THR A 130 9.77 -8.29 6.71
CA THR A 130 11.01 -8.58 5.98
C THR A 130 10.76 -9.45 4.75
N ARG A 131 11.59 -9.29 3.72
CA ARG A 131 11.57 -10.13 2.51
C ARG A 131 11.84 -11.59 2.83
N SER A 132 12.84 -11.86 3.67
CA SER A 132 13.16 -13.22 4.10
C SER A 132 12.02 -13.88 4.88
N GLY A 133 11.26 -13.10 5.65
CA GLY A 133 10.04 -13.54 6.30
C GLY A 133 8.97 -13.95 5.29
N ALA A 134 8.77 -13.12 4.25
CA ALA A 134 7.82 -13.43 3.18
C ALA A 134 8.18 -14.74 2.46
N GLU A 135 9.44 -14.89 2.05
CA GLU A 135 9.94 -16.12 1.40
C GLU A 135 9.79 -17.36 2.30
N SER A 136 10.24 -17.24 3.55
CA SER A 136 10.17 -18.38 4.50
C SER A 136 8.73 -18.83 4.77
N ILE A 137 7.81 -17.88 4.96
CA ILE A 137 6.40 -18.19 5.21
C ILE A 137 5.74 -18.74 3.95
N GLY A 138 5.99 -18.14 2.79
CA GLY A 138 5.45 -18.61 1.51
C GLY A 138 5.87 -20.04 1.20
N LEU A 139 7.17 -20.34 1.35
CA LEU A 139 7.68 -21.71 1.16
C LEU A 139 7.02 -22.72 2.10
N ARG A 140 6.96 -22.40 3.39
CA ARG A 140 6.38 -23.29 4.39
C ARG A 140 4.87 -23.47 4.22
N LEU A 141 4.15 -22.45 3.77
CA LEU A 141 2.73 -22.57 3.46
C LEU A 141 2.51 -23.47 2.24
N LYS A 142 3.30 -23.34 1.17
CA LYS A 142 3.26 -24.22 0.00
C LYS A 142 3.52 -25.67 0.40
N GLN A 143 4.46 -25.92 1.31
CA GLN A 143 4.74 -27.28 1.84
C GLN A 143 3.62 -27.83 2.73
N ALA A 144 3.02 -26.98 3.55
CA ALA A 144 1.95 -27.40 4.47
C ALA A 144 0.58 -27.59 3.77
N LEU A 145 0.38 -26.92 2.64
CA LEU A 145 -0.87 -26.92 1.87
C LEU A 145 -0.58 -27.26 0.39
N PRO A 146 -0.18 -28.48 0.08
CA PRO A 146 0.22 -28.88 -1.28
C PRO A 146 -0.89 -28.66 -2.32
N ASP A 147 -2.14 -28.86 -1.96
CA ASP A 147 -3.31 -28.66 -2.83
C ASP A 147 -3.53 -27.17 -3.20
N LEU A 148 -3.02 -26.25 -2.40
CA LEU A 148 -3.09 -24.81 -2.63
C LEU A 148 -1.74 -24.21 -3.06
N ALA A 149 -0.69 -25.01 -3.18
CA ALA A 149 0.66 -24.52 -3.42
C ALA A 149 0.79 -23.63 -4.67
N ALA A 150 0.08 -23.97 -5.75
CA ALA A 150 0.04 -23.21 -6.99
C ALA A 150 -0.71 -21.86 -6.86
N GLN A 151 -1.52 -21.69 -5.81
CA GLN A 151 -2.31 -20.50 -5.52
C GLN A 151 -1.71 -19.65 -4.39
N ILE A 152 -0.53 -20.01 -3.91
CA ILE A 152 0.20 -19.26 -2.88
C ILE A 152 1.43 -18.65 -3.54
N GLU A 153 1.57 -17.33 -3.46
CA GLU A 153 2.73 -16.64 -4.03
C GLU A 153 3.38 -15.70 -3.03
N VAL A 154 4.60 -15.29 -3.35
CA VAL A 154 5.37 -14.32 -2.57
C VAL A 154 5.53 -13.05 -3.40
N HIS A 155 5.43 -11.88 -2.75
CA HIS A 155 5.61 -10.60 -3.41
C HIS A 155 6.47 -9.64 -2.59
N HIS A 156 7.59 -9.20 -3.15
CA HIS A 156 8.44 -8.17 -2.55
C HIS A 156 9.29 -7.45 -3.61
N ALA A 157 9.81 -6.28 -3.27
CA ALA A 157 10.52 -5.39 -4.19
C ALA A 157 11.80 -5.97 -4.82
N SER A 158 12.37 -7.07 -4.27
CA SER A 158 13.57 -7.73 -4.80
C SER A 158 13.28 -8.82 -5.84
N LEU A 159 12.03 -9.18 -6.04
CA LEU A 159 11.65 -10.09 -7.13
C LEU A 159 11.84 -9.40 -8.48
N ASP A 160 12.12 -10.20 -9.51
CA ASP A 160 12.09 -9.71 -10.88
C ASP A 160 10.77 -9.01 -11.21
N ARG A 161 10.84 -7.98 -12.04
CA ARG A 161 9.67 -7.19 -12.42
C ARG A 161 8.58 -8.04 -13.08
N ALA A 162 8.97 -8.98 -13.95
CA ALA A 162 8.02 -9.84 -14.64
C ALA A 162 7.28 -10.74 -13.67
N VAL A 163 7.98 -11.31 -12.67
CA VAL A 163 7.38 -12.14 -11.62
C VAL A 163 6.39 -11.32 -10.78
N ARG A 164 6.76 -10.10 -10.40
CA ARG A 164 5.86 -9.22 -9.63
C ARG A 164 4.57 -8.91 -10.39
N LEU A 165 4.69 -8.54 -11.65
CA LEU A 165 3.53 -8.24 -12.50
C LEU A 165 2.63 -9.46 -12.71
N ASP A 166 3.20 -10.66 -12.85
CA ASP A 166 2.43 -11.91 -12.95
C ASP A 166 1.63 -12.16 -11.66
N VAL A 167 2.27 -12.04 -10.50
CA VAL A 167 1.60 -12.20 -9.20
C VAL A 167 0.47 -11.16 -9.03
N GLU A 168 0.71 -9.91 -9.38
CA GLU A 168 -0.29 -8.84 -9.31
C GLU A 168 -1.48 -9.13 -10.24
N ASP A 169 -1.23 -9.58 -11.47
CA ASP A 169 -2.27 -9.94 -12.44
C ASP A 169 -3.08 -11.16 -12.00
N ARG A 170 -2.44 -12.20 -11.52
CA ARG A 170 -3.11 -13.40 -10.98
C ARG A 170 -3.94 -13.06 -9.74
N LEU A 171 -3.43 -12.18 -8.88
CA LEU A 171 -4.15 -11.70 -7.71
C LEU A 171 -5.41 -10.93 -8.14
N ARG A 172 -5.30 -10.01 -9.11
CA ARG A 172 -6.43 -9.24 -9.66
C ARG A 172 -7.50 -10.14 -10.27
N ARG A 173 -7.09 -11.22 -10.96
CA ARG A 173 -8.01 -12.21 -11.53
C ARG A 173 -8.61 -13.16 -10.49
N GLY A 174 -8.19 -13.08 -9.22
CA GLY A 174 -8.67 -13.96 -8.15
C GLY A 174 -8.17 -15.41 -8.25
N GLU A 175 -7.06 -15.63 -8.93
CA GLU A 175 -6.43 -16.94 -9.11
C GLU A 175 -5.57 -17.35 -7.90
N LEU A 176 -5.22 -16.38 -7.04
CA LEU A 176 -4.38 -16.62 -5.88
C LEU A 176 -5.20 -16.69 -4.59
N ARG A 177 -5.00 -17.76 -3.84
CA ARG A 177 -5.56 -17.95 -2.50
C ARG A 177 -4.85 -17.13 -1.44
N ALA A 178 -3.53 -16.99 -1.58
CA ALA A 178 -2.73 -16.20 -0.66
C ALA A 178 -1.53 -15.55 -1.37
N VAL A 179 -1.22 -14.32 -0.96
CA VAL A 179 0.04 -13.66 -1.30
C VAL A 179 0.73 -13.25 -0.01
N VAL A 180 1.95 -13.75 0.19
CA VAL A 180 2.81 -13.35 1.30
C VAL A 180 3.71 -12.23 0.84
N CYS A 181 3.57 -11.06 1.44
CA CYS A 181 4.28 -9.87 0.98
C CYS A 181 5.01 -9.13 2.12
N SER A 182 6.02 -8.36 1.75
CA SER A 182 6.55 -7.29 2.58
C SER A 182 5.77 -6.00 2.28
N THR A 183 6.36 -4.84 2.47
CA THR A 183 5.74 -3.52 2.23
C THR A 183 5.37 -3.24 0.76
N SER A 184 5.67 -4.14 -0.17
CA SER A 184 5.54 -3.91 -1.61
C SER A 184 4.11 -3.84 -2.15
N LEU A 185 3.12 -4.33 -1.39
CA LEU A 185 1.69 -4.27 -1.74
C LEU A 185 0.89 -3.33 -0.83
N GLU A 186 1.57 -2.49 -0.03
CA GLU A 186 0.90 -1.57 0.90
C GLU A 186 0.27 -0.36 0.21
N MET A 187 0.77 0.05 -0.95
CA MET A 187 0.36 1.31 -1.59
C MET A 187 0.17 1.17 -3.11
N GLY A 188 -0.88 1.82 -3.61
CA GLY A 188 -1.03 2.19 -5.03
C GLY A 188 -1.30 1.05 -6.01
N ILE A 189 -1.64 -0.16 -5.56
CA ILE A 189 -1.93 -1.28 -6.44
C ILE A 189 -3.40 -1.64 -6.35
N ASP A 190 -4.09 -1.64 -7.49
CA ASP A 190 -5.43 -2.21 -7.59
C ASP A 190 -5.33 -3.74 -7.65
N ILE A 191 -5.48 -4.38 -6.49
CA ILE A 191 -5.32 -5.82 -6.30
C ILE A 191 -6.64 -6.59 -6.25
N GLY A 192 -7.76 -5.91 -6.54
CA GLY A 192 -9.07 -6.54 -6.51
C GLY A 192 -9.64 -6.77 -5.10
N ALA A 193 -10.58 -7.69 -4.98
CA ALA A 193 -11.26 -7.96 -3.71
C ALA A 193 -10.39 -8.85 -2.80
N ILE A 194 -10.07 -8.34 -1.60
CA ILE A 194 -9.34 -9.06 -0.55
C ILE A 194 -10.31 -9.36 0.59
N ASP A 195 -10.42 -10.63 0.95
CA ASP A 195 -11.32 -11.09 2.01
C ASP A 195 -10.66 -11.06 3.39
N LEU A 196 -9.36 -11.35 3.44
CA LEU A 196 -8.59 -11.41 4.69
C LEU A 196 -7.24 -10.74 4.54
N VAL A 197 -6.89 -9.94 5.52
CA VAL A 197 -5.53 -9.41 5.69
C VAL A 197 -4.96 -9.93 7.00
N VAL A 198 -3.79 -10.55 6.93
CA VAL A 198 -3.05 -11.03 8.10
C VAL A 198 -1.76 -10.24 8.22
N MET A 199 -1.53 -9.64 9.37
CA MET A 199 -0.29 -8.93 9.68
C MET A 199 0.54 -9.79 10.65
N ILE A 200 1.70 -10.24 10.21
CA ILE A 200 2.64 -10.99 11.04
C ILE A 200 3.66 -10.01 11.59
N SER A 201 3.66 -9.84 12.89
CA SER A 201 4.37 -8.78 13.63
C SER A 201 3.63 -7.44 13.62
N ALA A 202 4.07 -6.52 14.45
CA ALA A 202 3.48 -5.19 14.50
C ALA A 202 3.71 -4.46 13.17
N PRO A 203 2.71 -3.73 12.66
CA PRO A 203 2.92 -2.84 11.53
C PRO A 203 4.01 -1.82 11.87
N LYS A 204 4.80 -1.44 10.88
CA LYS A 204 5.71 -0.31 11.03
C LYS A 204 4.86 0.94 11.04
N GLY A 205 4.94 1.71 12.14
CA GLY A 205 4.35 3.04 12.25
C GLY A 205 5.09 4.07 11.40
#